data_61c19b8c9d93c8fdc39db5d3aaf804fb
#
_entry.id   61c19b8c9d93c8fdc39db5d3aaf804fb
#
_cell.length_a   1.000
_cell.length_b   1.000
_cell.length_c   1.000
_cell.angle_alpha   90.00
_cell.angle_beta   90.00
_cell.angle_gamma   90.00
#
_symmetry.space_group_name_H-M   'P 1'
#
loop_
_entity.id
_entity.type
_entity.pdbx_description
1 polymer ?
#
loop_
_entity_poly.entity_id
_entity_poly.type
_entity_poly.pdbx_seq_one_letter_code
_entity_poly.pdbx_strand_id
1 'polypeptide(L)'
;KEYSYDLIWDVPTMFTHDTIICSVISSEENLRKFLKSITFAGEIKQISYTKATYTDDSFLSCLTKKQQEILIAANKLGYYSYPRKITSEELAKQVGLSKPTVLQHLRKAEIRLIANILAGYP
;
A
#
# COMPACT_ATOMS: atom_id res chain seq x y z
N LYS A 1 27.18 -8.01 -8.88
CA LYS A 1 26.23 -8.44 -9.95
C LYS A 1 24.92 -7.70 -9.74
N GLU A 2 24.68 -6.72 -10.56
CA GLU A 2 23.36 -6.08 -10.62
C GLU A 2 22.36 -7.11 -11.13
N TYR A 3 21.44 -7.51 -10.25
CA TYR A 3 20.28 -8.27 -10.67
C TYR A 3 19.29 -7.27 -11.27
N SER A 4 19.40 -7.07 -12.58
CA SER A 4 18.51 -6.20 -13.35
C SER A 4 17.19 -6.95 -13.67
N TYR A 5 16.46 -7.33 -12.64
CA TYR A 5 15.09 -7.81 -12.83
C TYR A 5 14.15 -6.73 -12.32
N ASP A 6 13.16 -6.38 -13.10
CA ASP A 6 12.07 -5.50 -12.66
C ASP A 6 11.21 -6.25 -11.65
N LEU A 7 11.63 -6.23 -10.41
CA LEU A 7 10.92 -6.83 -9.28
C LEU A 7 10.32 -5.74 -8.43
N ILE A 8 9.03 -5.86 -8.16
CA ILE A 8 8.34 -5.03 -7.17
C ILE A 8 8.23 -5.86 -5.89
N TRP A 9 8.90 -5.39 -4.84
CA TRP A 9 8.79 -6.00 -3.53
C TRP A 9 7.44 -5.65 -2.92
N ASP A 10 6.67 -6.68 -2.64
CA ASP A 10 5.42 -6.52 -1.91
C ASP A 10 5.69 -6.63 -0.41
N VAL A 11 5.10 -5.77 0.35
CA VAL A 11 5.23 -5.77 1.80
C VAL A 11 4.00 -6.38 2.45
N PRO A 12 4.16 -7.08 3.57
CA PRO A 12 5.35 -7.18 4.40
C PRO A 12 6.29 -8.32 4.01
N THR A 13 7.58 -8.06 4.07
CA THR A 13 8.58 -9.11 4.16
C THR A 13 8.71 -9.51 5.63
N MET A 14 8.46 -10.76 5.93
CA MET A 14 8.47 -11.25 7.31
C MET A 14 9.73 -12.07 7.58
N PHE A 15 10.35 -11.80 8.72
CA PHE A 15 11.49 -12.54 9.21
C PHE A 15 11.09 -13.34 10.44
N THR A 16 11.37 -14.64 10.41
CA THR A 16 11.30 -15.48 11.60
C THR A 16 12.71 -15.90 11.98
N HIS A 17 12.88 -16.63 13.08
CA HIS A 17 14.18 -17.04 13.57
C HIS A 17 15.02 -17.79 12.51
N ASP A 18 14.38 -18.57 11.67
CA ASP A 18 15.03 -19.46 10.69
C ASP A 18 14.47 -19.34 9.27
N THR A 19 13.49 -18.49 9.07
CA THR A 19 12.77 -18.40 7.80
C THR A 19 12.55 -16.94 7.39
N ILE A 20 12.65 -16.69 6.09
CA ILE A 20 12.32 -15.39 5.48
C ILE A 20 11.14 -15.62 4.54
N ILE A 21 10.08 -14.83 4.73
CA ILE A 21 8.93 -14.83 3.85
C ILE A 21 8.97 -13.55 3.02
N CYS A 22 9.14 -13.70 1.72
CA CYS A 22 9.21 -12.60 0.77
C CYS A 22 8.04 -12.67 -0.21
N SER A 23 7.43 -11.54 -0.48
CA SER A 23 6.43 -11.40 -1.53
C SER A 23 7.00 -10.50 -2.63
N VAL A 24 6.95 -10.97 -3.86
CA VAL A 24 7.49 -10.28 -5.02
C VAL A 24 6.47 -10.31 -6.14
N ILE A 25 6.29 -9.15 -6.79
CA ILE A 25 5.41 -9.00 -7.95
C ILE A 25 6.28 -8.74 -9.17
N SER A 26 6.13 -9.54 -10.21
CA SER A 26 6.84 -9.35 -11.47
C SER A 26 6.18 -10.17 -12.58
N SER A 27 6.72 -10.09 -13.80
CA SER A 27 6.33 -10.97 -14.88
C SER A 27 6.73 -12.42 -14.56
N GLU A 28 6.03 -13.37 -15.17
CA GLU A 28 6.32 -14.79 -14.99
C GLU A 28 7.77 -15.14 -15.34
N GLU A 29 8.30 -14.57 -16.41
CA GLU A 29 9.68 -14.77 -16.84
C GLU A 29 10.68 -14.27 -15.80
N ASN A 30 10.47 -13.06 -15.27
CA ASN A 30 11.34 -12.48 -14.25
C ASN A 30 11.27 -13.25 -12.93
N LEU A 31 10.08 -13.75 -12.55
CA LEU A 31 9.92 -14.59 -11.37
C LEU A 31 10.68 -15.91 -11.49
N ARG A 32 10.67 -16.53 -12.66
CA ARG A 32 11.46 -17.77 -12.92
C ARG A 32 12.96 -17.52 -12.79
N LYS A 33 13.45 -16.41 -13.34
CA LYS A 33 14.86 -16.00 -13.22
C LYS A 33 15.23 -15.72 -11.77
N PHE A 34 14.37 -15.02 -11.05
CA PHE A 34 14.57 -14.73 -9.64
C PHE A 34 14.65 -16.01 -8.80
N LEU A 35 13.75 -16.96 -9.01
CA LEU A 35 13.77 -18.24 -8.28
C LEU A 35 15.06 -19.02 -8.51
N LYS A 36 15.57 -19.03 -9.73
CA LYS A 36 16.88 -19.66 -10.04
C LYS A 36 18.03 -18.99 -9.31
N SER A 37 17.98 -17.67 -9.16
CA SER A 37 19.04 -16.91 -8.50
C SER A 37 19.06 -17.11 -6.98
N ILE A 38 17.90 -17.24 -6.34
CA ILE A 38 17.82 -17.36 -4.87
C ILE A 38 18.09 -18.76 -4.33
N THR A 39 18.13 -19.80 -5.18
CA THR A 39 18.49 -21.15 -4.74
C THR A 39 19.89 -21.25 -4.13
N PHE A 40 20.75 -20.30 -4.42
CA PHE A 40 22.08 -20.18 -3.79
C PHE A 40 22.04 -19.63 -2.38
N ALA A 41 20.98 -18.92 -2.01
CA ALA A 41 20.89 -18.24 -0.72
C ALA A 41 20.30 -19.11 0.39
N GLY A 42 19.67 -20.22 0.04
CA GLY A 42 19.05 -21.13 1.01
C GLY A 42 18.05 -22.08 0.40
N GLU A 43 17.43 -22.87 1.23
CA GLU A 43 16.40 -23.84 0.83
C GLU A 43 15.05 -23.14 0.69
N ILE A 44 14.36 -23.40 -0.42
CA ILE A 44 13.01 -22.92 -0.65
C ILE A 44 12.04 -23.94 -0.04
N LYS A 45 11.35 -23.56 1.03
CA LYS A 45 10.40 -24.44 1.72
C LYS A 45 9.03 -24.45 1.06
N GLN A 46 8.59 -23.30 0.59
CA GLN A 46 7.26 -23.16 -0.02
C GLN A 46 7.22 -21.99 -1.00
N ILE A 47 6.53 -22.19 -2.12
CA ILE A 47 6.26 -21.16 -3.12
C ILE A 47 4.76 -21.15 -3.38
N SER A 48 4.17 -19.95 -3.34
CA SER A 48 2.78 -19.74 -3.72
C SER A 48 2.70 -18.68 -4.79
N TYR A 49 1.91 -18.93 -5.82
CA TYR A 49 1.66 -18.00 -6.90
C TYR A 49 0.22 -17.54 -6.86
N THR A 50 0.01 -16.25 -6.89
CA THR A 50 -1.30 -15.64 -7.05
C THR A 50 -1.23 -14.59 -8.14
N LYS A 51 -2.30 -14.48 -8.93
CA LYS A 51 -2.38 -13.43 -9.93
C LYS A 51 -2.49 -12.09 -9.22
N ALA A 52 -1.49 -11.22 -9.43
CA ALA A 52 -1.54 -9.87 -8.91
C ALA A 52 -2.59 -9.09 -9.71
N THR A 53 -3.72 -8.82 -9.09
CA THR A 53 -4.68 -7.86 -9.62
C THR A 53 -4.35 -6.51 -8.99
N TYR A 54 -3.76 -5.65 -9.79
CA TYR A 54 -3.60 -4.26 -9.43
C TYR A 54 -4.97 -3.59 -9.64
N THR A 55 -5.84 -3.75 -8.66
CA THR A 55 -7.02 -2.92 -8.58
C THR A 55 -6.74 -1.86 -7.54
N ASP A 56 -6.84 -0.60 -7.95
CA ASP A 56 -6.77 0.55 -7.05
C ASP A 56 -7.75 0.42 -5.88
N ASP A 57 -8.69 -0.49 -5.98
CA ASP A 57 -9.75 -0.74 -5.03
C ASP A 57 -9.32 -1.54 -3.80
N SER A 58 -8.20 -2.28 -3.84
CA SER A 58 -7.86 -3.22 -2.76
C SER A 58 -7.49 -2.52 -1.44
N PHE A 59 -6.81 -1.38 -1.52
CA PHE A 59 -6.44 -0.60 -0.33
C PHE A 59 -7.56 0.30 0.16
N LEU A 60 -8.36 0.83 -0.76
CA LEU A 60 -9.44 1.75 -0.44
C LEU A 60 -10.76 1.04 -0.13
N SER A 61 -10.84 -0.28 -0.32
CA SER A 61 -12.05 -1.06 -0.09
C SER A 61 -12.54 -1.05 1.37
N CYS A 62 -11.63 -0.79 2.32
CA CYS A 62 -11.99 -0.66 3.73
C CYS A 62 -12.66 0.68 4.08
N LEU A 63 -12.67 1.63 3.14
CA LEU A 63 -13.25 2.96 3.32
C LEU A 63 -14.65 3.04 2.74
N THR A 64 -15.49 3.91 3.32
CA THR A 64 -16.73 4.28 2.68
C THR A 64 -16.45 5.11 1.43
N LYS A 65 -17.41 5.15 0.50
CA LYS A 65 -17.25 5.92 -0.73
C LYS A 65 -16.95 7.39 -0.45
N LYS A 66 -17.62 7.98 0.52
CA LYS A 66 -17.38 9.37 0.92
C LYS A 66 -15.99 9.59 1.50
N GLN A 67 -15.51 8.65 2.32
CA GLN A 67 -14.16 8.68 2.86
C GLN A 67 -13.11 8.57 1.75
N GLN A 68 -13.33 7.71 0.76
CA GLN A 68 -12.44 7.60 -0.40
C GLN A 68 -12.37 8.91 -1.18
N GLU A 69 -13.50 9.50 -1.50
CA GLU A 69 -13.58 10.76 -2.25
C GLU A 69 -12.82 11.89 -1.56
N ILE A 70 -13.04 12.06 -0.26
CA ILE A 70 -12.40 13.12 0.52
C ILE A 70 -10.90 12.87 0.66
N LEU A 71 -10.50 11.62 0.90
CA LEU A 71 -9.09 11.26 1.04
C LEU A 71 -8.32 11.50 -0.27
N ILE A 72 -8.90 11.08 -1.40
CA ILE A 72 -8.30 11.27 -2.72
C ILE A 72 -8.18 12.77 -3.03
N ALA A 73 -9.22 13.55 -2.77
CA ALA A 73 -9.18 14.99 -2.97
C ALA A 73 -8.11 15.65 -2.09
N ALA A 74 -8.03 15.27 -0.83
CA ALA A 74 -7.01 15.78 0.10
C ALA A 74 -5.59 15.51 -0.41
N ASN A 75 -5.35 14.30 -0.89
CA ASN A 75 -4.04 13.93 -1.44
C ASN A 75 -3.70 14.72 -2.71
N LYS A 76 -4.64 14.84 -3.63
CA LYS A 76 -4.43 15.57 -4.89
C LYS A 76 -4.16 17.05 -4.67
N LEU A 77 -4.82 17.67 -3.70
CA LEU A 77 -4.68 19.08 -3.40
C LEU A 77 -3.47 19.42 -2.52
N GLY A 78 -2.74 18.42 -2.08
CA GLY A 78 -1.52 18.63 -1.29
C GLY A 78 -1.74 18.76 0.22
N TYR A 79 -2.88 18.30 0.73
CA TYR A 79 -3.13 18.26 2.18
C TYR A 79 -2.12 17.35 2.91
N TYR A 80 -1.71 16.26 2.28
CA TYR A 80 -0.72 15.32 2.82
C TYR A 80 0.71 15.58 2.32
N SER A 81 0.93 16.67 1.61
CA SER A 81 2.29 17.07 1.22
C SER A 81 3.06 17.67 2.39
N TYR A 82 4.38 17.58 2.32
CA TYR A 82 5.24 18.24 3.29
C TYR A 82 6.19 19.22 2.58
N PRO A 83 6.12 20.51 2.86
CA PRO A 83 5.11 21.19 3.68
C PRO A 83 3.71 21.10 3.06
N ARG A 84 2.68 21.20 3.89
CA ARG A 84 1.28 21.14 3.46
C ARG A 84 0.94 22.29 2.50
N LYS A 85 0.30 21.96 1.37
CA LYS A 85 -0.03 22.93 0.33
C LYS A 85 -1.43 23.55 0.46
N ILE A 86 -2.31 22.93 1.24
CA ILE A 86 -3.70 23.38 1.42
C ILE A 86 -4.08 23.22 2.90
N THR A 87 -4.85 24.17 3.41
CA THR A 87 -5.39 24.10 4.77
C THR A 87 -6.66 23.25 4.81
N SER A 88 -7.05 22.82 6.01
CA SER A 88 -8.29 22.08 6.19
C SER A 88 -9.54 22.91 5.84
N GLU A 89 -9.50 24.21 6.07
CA GLU A 89 -10.58 25.12 5.65
C GLU A 89 -10.70 25.19 4.13
N GLU A 90 -9.60 25.31 3.43
CA GLU A 90 -9.57 25.33 1.96
C GLU A 90 -10.03 24.00 1.37
N LEU A 91 -9.59 22.90 1.95
CA LEU A 91 -10.03 21.56 1.55
C LEU A 91 -11.54 21.42 1.74
N ALA A 92 -12.07 21.86 2.87
CA ALA A 92 -13.50 21.81 3.15
C ALA A 92 -14.32 22.57 2.10
N LYS A 93 -13.85 23.74 1.70
CA LYS A 93 -14.47 24.53 0.61
C LYS A 93 -14.45 23.77 -0.72
N GLN A 94 -13.34 23.14 -1.04
CA GLN A 94 -13.19 22.38 -2.30
C GLN A 94 -14.13 21.17 -2.38
N VAL A 95 -14.34 20.48 -1.27
CA VAL A 95 -15.23 19.30 -1.24
C VAL A 95 -16.68 19.63 -0.87
N GLY A 96 -16.97 20.91 -0.58
CA GLY A 96 -18.33 21.37 -0.27
C GLY A 96 -18.88 20.92 1.07
N LEU A 97 -18.02 20.71 2.06
CA LEU A 97 -18.39 20.28 3.42
C LEU A 97 -17.84 21.25 4.47
N SER A 98 -18.34 21.15 5.69
CA SER A 98 -17.77 21.92 6.81
C SER A 98 -16.40 21.35 7.21
N LYS A 99 -15.54 22.20 7.77
CA LYS A 99 -14.23 21.79 8.27
C LYS A 99 -14.30 20.62 9.27
N PRO A 100 -15.15 20.64 10.31
CA PRO A 100 -15.25 19.54 11.23
C PRO A 100 -15.65 18.22 10.56
N THR A 101 -16.55 18.27 9.58
CA THR A 101 -17.00 17.10 8.82
C THR A 101 -15.85 16.50 8.00
N VAL A 102 -15.09 17.34 7.30
CA VAL A 102 -13.94 16.89 6.52
C VAL A 102 -12.88 16.24 7.41
N LEU A 103 -12.54 16.89 8.52
CA LEU A 103 -11.56 16.35 9.46
C LEU A 103 -12.02 15.01 10.07
N GLN A 104 -13.31 14.87 10.35
CA GLN A 104 -13.86 13.63 10.85
C GLN A 104 -13.76 12.49 9.81
N HIS A 105 -14.09 12.77 8.56
CA HIS A 105 -13.96 11.79 7.48
C HIS A 105 -12.51 11.39 7.23
N LEU A 106 -11.59 12.34 7.20
CA LEU A 106 -10.17 12.06 7.02
C LEU A 106 -9.63 11.22 8.17
N ARG A 107 -9.94 11.58 9.40
CA ARG A 107 -9.49 10.84 10.57
C ARG A 107 -9.98 9.40 10.57
N LYS A 108 -11.26 9.18 10.27
CA LYS A 108 -11.84 7.83 10.17
C LYS A 108 -11.19 7.03 9.03
N ALA A 109 -10.95 7.67 7.89
CA ALA A 109 -10.27 7.03 6.77
C ALA A 109 -8.84 6.64 7.13
N GLU A 110 -8.07 7.54 7.74
CA GLU A 110 -6.69 7.30 8.17
C GLU A 110 -6.62 6.15 9.18
N ILE A 111 -7.51 6.13 10.17
CA ILE A 111 -7.59 5.05 11.18
C ILE A 111 -7.82 3.70 10.51
N ARG A 112 -8.78 3.62 9.58
CA ARG A 112 -9.11 2.38 8.88
C ARG A 112 -7.98 1.91 7.97
N LEU A 113 -7.33 2.82 7.25
CA LEU A 113 -6.18 2.48 6.40
C LEU A 113 -5.01 1.96 7.22
N ILE A 114 -4.65 2.65 8.29
CA ILE A 114 -3.56 2.23 9.17
C ILE A 114 -3.86 0.86 9.78
N ALA A 115 -5.07 0.66 10.29
CA ALA A 115 -5.48 -0.62 10.84
C ALA A 115 -5.41 -1.75 9.80
N ASN A 116 -5.84 -1.47 8.57
CA ASN A 116 -5.82 -2.44 7.48
C ASN A 116 -4.38 -2.78 7.05
N ILE A 117 -3.53 -1.76 6.91
CA ILE A 117 -2.12 -1.95 6.54
C ILE A 117 -1.38 -2.74 7.62
N LEU A 118 -1.64 -2.47 8.89
CA LEU A 118 -0.94 -3.08 10.01
C LEU A 118 -1.58 -4.40 10.49
N ALA A 119 -2.69 -4.84 9.90
CA ALA A 119 -3.37 -6.07 10.31
C ALA A 119 -2.51 -7.34 10.16
N GLY A 120 -1.51 -7.32 9.26
CA GLY A 120 -0.57 -8.42 9.07
C GLY A 120 0.59 -8.46 10.07
N TYR A 121 0.70 -7.48 10.95
CA TYR A 121 1.78 -7.38 11.94
C TYR A 121 1.25 -7.73 13.34
N PRO A 122 1.96 -8.59 14.10
CA PRO A 122 1.58 -8.91 15.47
C PRO A 122 1.78 -7.73 16.43
#